data_e3f22aba217baa7e8f368c2f1ebf9a9b
#
_entry.id   e3f22aba217baa7e8f368c2f1ebf9a9b
#
_cell.length_a   1.000
_cell.length_b   1.000
_cell.length_c   1.000
_cell.angle_alpha   90.00
_cell.angle_beta   90.00
_cell.angle_gamma   90.00
#
_symmetry.space_group_name_H-M   'P 1'
#
loop_
_entity.id
_entity.type
_entity.pdbx_description
1 polymer ?
#
loop_
_entity_poly.entity_id
_entity_poly.type
_entity_poly.pdbx_seq_one_letter_code
_entity_poly.pdbx_strand_id
1 'polypeptide(L)'
;MDYYTDAIIRALQLIINLDPEVIQVVTTSLKISISSTLIASIISIPLAILIARNKFKSKKFINIILNTLLSLPTVVIGIFVYSLISRRGVLGELDLLFTPIGIIMGQVILIIPLITALIRNVIFSMDEKLYKTATSMGASRSQKFKLLILEARYGIIGAVIAGFGRVLGEIGVSMMLGGNIKGVTRTITTAMSLETNKGRFAFALALGIILLSLSFLINFVTYFLQEGKNYARR
;
A
#
# COMPACT_ATOMS: atom_id res chain seq x y z
N MET A 1 18.24 7.23 -36.00
CA MET A 1 18.18 7.24 -34.54
C MET A 1 17.58 5.95 -34.07
N ASP A 2 18.09 5.39 -32.99
CA ASP A 2 17.63 4.08 -32.52
C ASP A 2 16.21 4.20 -31.97
N TYR A 3 15.38 3.22 -32.26
CA TYR A 3 13.98 3.08 -31.78
C TYR A 3 13.81 3.46 -30.29
N TYR A 4 14.77 3.08 -29.46
CA TYR A 4 14.74 3.36 -28.03
C TYR A 4 14.99 4.83 -27.70
N THR A 5 15.86 5.52 -28.45
CA THR A 5 16.11 6.95 -28.26
C THR A 5 14.87 7.79 -28.59
N ASP A 6 14.19 7.47 -29.69
CA ASP A 6 12.94 8.10 -30.07
C ASP A 6 11.82 7.84 -29.04
N ALA A 7 11.76 6.64 -28.50
CA ALA A 7 10.79 6.29 -27.47
C ALA A 7 11.02 7.07 -26.18
N ILE A 8 12.28 7.29 -25.77
CA ILE A 8 12.62 8.10 -24.59
C ILE A 8 12.23 9.56 -24.80
N ILE A 9 12.57 10.13 -25.94
CA ILE A 9 12.21 11.53 -26.27
C ILE A 9 10.70 11.71 -26.24
N ARG A 10 9.95 10.82 -26.89
CA ARG A 10 8.48 10.87 -26.88
C ARG A 10 7.89 10.67 -25.47
N ALA A 11 8.47 9.80 -24.67
CA ALA A 11 8.04 9.60 -23.27
C ALA A 11 8.22 10.88 -22.45
N LEU A 12 9.36 11.56 -22.59
CA LEU A 12 9.60 12.86 -21.93
C LEU A 12 8.63 13.94 -22.42
N GLN A 13 8.34 13.98 -23.72
CA GLN A 13 7.34 14.91 -24.29
C GLN A 13 5.93 14.67 -23.71
N LEU A 14 5.50 13.42 -23.55
CA LEU A 14 4.22 13.08 -22.92
C LEU A 14 4.14 13.59 -21.48
N ILE A 15 5.24 13.50 -20.74
CA ILE A 15 5.32 13.99 -19.35
C ILE A 15 5.30 15.51 -19.31
N ILE A 16 6.15 16.17 -20.11
CA ILE A 16 6.28 17.64 -20.11
C ILE A 16 4.99 18.32 -20.62
N ASN A 17 4.37 17.76 -21.65
CA ASN A 17 3.12 18.29 -22.22
C ASN A 17 1.89 17.91 -21.40
N LEU A 18 2.05 17.24 -20.26
CA LEU A 18 0.96 16.82 -19.38
C LEU A 18 -0.15 16.08 -20.15
N ASP A 19 0.24 15.07 -20.94
CA ASP A 19 -0.71 14.30 -21.75
C ASP A 19 -1.93 13.88 -20.93
N PRO A 20 -3.17 14.16 -21.40
CA PRO A 20 -4.38 13.90 -20.63
C PRO A 20 -4.58 12.42 -20.26
N GLU A 21 -4.15 11.47 -21.13
CA GLU A 21 -4.26 10.04 -20.84
C GLU A 21 -3.27 9.62 -19.75
N VAL A 22 -2.05 10.17 -19.78
CA VAL A 22 -1.03 9.97 -18.72
C VAL A 22 -1.56 10.49 -17.39
N ILE A 23 -2.06 11.73 -17.35
CA ILE A 23 -2.59 12.34 -16.12
C ILE A 23 -3.76 11.52 -15.56
N GLN A 24 -4.68 11.07 -16.41
CA GLN A 24 -5.83 10.28 -16.00
C GLN A 24 -5.39 8.97 -15.33
N VAL A 25 -4.45 8.25 -15.94
CA VAL A 25 -3.91 6.99 -15.41
C VAL A 25 -3.21 7.21 -14.07
N VAL A 26 -2.37 8.25 -13.96
CA VAL A 26 -1.66 8.60 -12.72
C VAL A 26 -2.65 8.96 -11.62
N THR A 27 -3.62 9.81 -11.92
CA THR A 27 -4.64 10.25 -10.95
C THR A 27 -5.49 9.07 -10.44
N THR A 28 -5.89 8.16 -11.34
CA THR A 28 -6.62 6.94 -10.98
C THR A 28 -5.80 6.06 -10.05
N SER A 29 -4.52 5.83 -10.38
CA SER A 29 -3.61 5.04 -9.52
C SER A 29 -3.45 5.66 -8.13
N LEU A 30 -3.21 6.97 -8.05
CA LEU A 30 -3.04 7.65 -6.78
C LEU A 30 -4.30 7.60 -5.93
N LYS A 31 -5.48 7.88 -6.51
CA LYS A 31 -6.76 7.79 -5.80
C LYS A 31 -6.99 6.40 -5.20
N ILE A 32 -6.81 5.35 -5.99
CA ILE A 32 -6.99 3.97 -5.55
C ILE A 32 -5.98 3.62 -4.46
N SER A 33 -4.68 3.88 -4.68
CA SER A 33 -3.61 3.52 -3.74
C SER A 33 -3.70 4.29 -2.42
N ILE A 34 -4.02 5.58 -2.45
CA ILE A 34 -4.21 6.39 -1.24
C ILE A 34 -5.41 5.86 -0.45
N SER A 35 -6.56 5.65 -1.11
CA SER A 35 -7.76 5.14 -0.44
C SER A 35 -7.52 3.77 0.20
N SER A 36 -6.88 2.84 -0.53
CA SER A 36 -6.52 1.51 -0.01
C SER A 36 -5.61 1.60 1.20
N THR A 37 -4.59 2.46 1.13
CA THR A 37 -3.63 2.62 2.21
C THR A 37 -4.26 3.23 3.45
N LEU A 38 -5.11 4.24 3.31
CA LEU A 38 -5.83 4.85 4.43
C LEU A 38 -6.74 3.84 5.14
N ILE A 39 -7.56 3.11 4.38
CA ILE A 39 -8.46 2.09 4.94
C ILE A 39 -7.66 1.00 5.64
N ALA A 40 -6.62 0.47 4.99
CA ALA A 40 -5.78 -0.55 5.58
C ALA A 40 -5.07 -0.07 6.85
N SER A 41 -4.62 1.19 6.89
CA SER A 41 -3.95 1.77 8.06
C SER A 41 -4.88 1.89 9.27
N ILE A 42 -6.13 2.31 9.06
CA ILE A 42 -7.15 2.38 10.12
C ILE A 42 -7.35 1.00 10.78
N ILE A 43 -7.28 -0.08 10.00
CA ILE A 43 -7.44 -1.44 10.50
C ILE A 43 -6.12 -1.96 11.12
N SER A 44 -5.00 -1.74 10.43
CA SER A 44 -3.71 -2.34 10.77
C SER A 44 -3.09 -1.74 12.04
N ILE A 45 -3.26 -0.43 12.28
CA ILE A 45 -2.66 0.24 13.46
C ILE A 45 -3.20 -0.37 14.77
N PRO A 46 -4.52 -0.42 15.02
CA PRO A 46 -5.03 -1.04 16.23
C PRO A 46 -4.73 -2.54 16.31
N LEU A 47 -4.81 -3.25 15.18
CA LEU A 47 -4.50 -4.68 15.12
C LEU A 47 -3.05 -4.97 15.51
N ALA A 48 -2.09 -4.20 15.01
CA ALA A 48 -0.68 -4.33 15.34
C ALA A 48 -0.41 -4.09 16.83
N ILE A 49 -1.03 -3.08 17.43
CA ILE A 49 -0.90 -2.77 18.85
C ILE A 49 -1.47 -3.91 19.70
N LEU A 50 -2.64 -4.42 19.33
CA LEU A 50 -3.27 -5.56 20.01
C LEU A 50 -2.37 -6.81 19.99
N ILE A 51 -1.82 -7.15 18.82
CA ILE A 51 -0.93 -8.31 18.65
C ILE A 51 0.39 -8.10 19.41
N ALA A 52 0.94 -6.88 19.41
CA ALA A 52 2.20 -6.60 20.06
C ALA A 52 2.11 -6.74 21.59
N ARG A 53 1.06 -6.21 22.21
CA ARG A 53 0.98 -6.01 23.66
C ARG A 53 0.24 -7.11 24.41
N ASN A 54 -0.69 -7.79 23.80
CA ASN A 54 -1.43 -8.84 24.48
C ASN A 54 -0.63 -10.16 24.55
N LYS A 55 -0.64 -10.76 25.73
CA LYS A 55 -0.12 -12.12 25.97
C LYS A 55 -1.26 -13.11 25.78
N PHE A 56 -1.34 -13.74 24.61
CA PHE A 56 -2.30 -14.83 24.35
C PHE A 56 -1.59 -16.06 23.79
N LYS A 57 -2.14 -17.23 24.09
CA LYS A 57 -1.53 -18.52 23.73
C LYS A 57 -1.29 -18.68 22.22
N SER A 58 -2.17 -18.09 21.40
CA SER A 58 -2.10 -18.17 19.93
C SER A 58 -1.18 -17.14 19.26
N LYS A 59 -0.41 -16.33 20.01
CA LYS A 59 0.47 -15.27 19.46
C LYS A 59 1.47 -15.79 18.43
N LYS A 60 2.06 -16.99 18.71
CA LYS A 60 3.00 -17.64 17.77
C LYS A 60 2.30 -17.99 16.46
N PHE A 61 1.09 -18.51 16.52
CA PHE A 61 0.28 -18.88 15.35
C PHE A 61 -0.12 -17.66 14.52
N ILE A 62 -0.57 -16.57 15.16
CA ILE A 62 -0.89 -15.31 14.47
C ILE A 62 0.35 -14.75 13.75
N ASN A 63 1.52 -14.84 14.39
CA ASN A 63 2.75 -14.39 13.75
C ASN A 63 3.10 -15.23 12.51
N ILE A 64 2.88 -16.55 12.57
CA ILE A 64 3.07 -17.43 11.42
C ILE A 64 2.11 -17.04 10.30
N ILE A 65 0.81 -16.84 10.61
CA ILE A 65 -0.19 -16.40 9.63
C ILE A 65 0.22 -15.08 8.99
N LEU A 66 0.56 -14.05 9.78
CA LEU A 66 0.99 -12.76 9.25
C LEU A 66 2.18 -12.89 8.29
N ASN A 67 3.20 -13.66 8.69
CA ASN A 67 4.38 -13.86 7.85
C ASN A 67 4.03 -14.65 6.56
N THR A 68 3.14 -15.62 6.64
CA THR A 68 2.66 -16.36 5.45
C THR A 68 1.89 -15.44 4.50
N LEU A 69 1.04 -14.57 5.04
CA LEU A 69 0.28 -13.61 4.25
C LEU A 69 1.17 -12.59 3.52
N LEU A 70 2.38 -12.28 4.05
CA LEU A 70 3.35 -11.41 3.37
C LEU A 70 3.91 -12.03 2.09
N SER A 71 3.99 -13.34 2.01
CA SER A 71 4.53 -14.08 0.86
C SER A 71 3.45 -14.59 -0.11
N LEU A 72 2.17 -14.31 0.15
CA LEU A 72 1.11 -14.73 -0.76
C LEU A 72 1.23 -14.05 -2.13
N PRO A 73 1.11 -14.83 -3.23
CA PRO A 73 1.02 -14.25 -4.56
C PRO A 73 -0.21 -13.35 -4.67
N THR A 74 -0.02 -12.15 -5.22
CA THR A 74 -1.09 -11.15 -5.32
C THR A 74 -2.26 -11.62 -6.18
N VAL A 75 -1.98 -12.46 -7.18
CA VAL A 75 -3.00 -13.09 -8.02
C VAL A 75 -3.94 -13.97 -7.19
N VAL A 76 -3.42 -14.69 -6.17
CA VAL A 76 -4.26 -15.52 -5.28
C VAL A 76 -5.23 -14.66 -4.49
N ILE A 77 -4.77 -13.52 -3.98
CA ILE A 77 -5.65 -12.54 -3.31
C ILE A 77 -6.69 -12.00 -4.30
N GLY A 78 -6.26 -11.69 -5.53
CA GLY A 78 -7.17 -11.27 -6.60
C GLY A 78 -8.27 -12.29 -6.88
N ILE A 79 -7.93 -13.59 -7.02
CA ILE A 79 -8.91 -14.68 -7.23
C ILE A 79 -9.85 -14.79 -6.04
N PHE A 80 -9.32 -14.74 -4.82
CA PHE A 80 -10.14 -14.82 -3.61
C PHE A 80 -11.18 -13.68 -3.55
N VAL A 81 -10.73 -12.44 -3.72
CA VAL A 81 -11.65 -11.29 -3.70
C VAL A 81 -12.61 -11.33 -4.90
N TYR A 82 -12.13 -11.74 -6.08
CA TYR A 82 -12.99 -11.94 -7.26
C TYR A 82 -14.12 -12.93 -6.96
N SER A 83 -13.82 -14.05 -6.29
CA SER A 83 -14.84 -15.04 -5.94
C SER A 83 -15.92 -14.48 -5.02
N LEU A 84 -15.59 -13.49 -4.18
CA LEU A 84 -16.52 -12.85 -3.27
C LEU A 84 -17.41 -11.80 -3.96
N ILE A 85 -16.82 -10.96 -4.87
CA ILE A 85 -17.50 -9.79 -5.45
C ILE A 85 -18.05 -10.06 -6.87
N SER A 86 -17.77 -11.22 -7.48
CA SER A 86 -18.36 -11.60 -8.76
C SER A 86 -19.85 -11.85 -8.61
N ARG A 87 -20.62 -11.79 -9.72
CA ARG A 87 -22.09 -11.96 -9.72
C ARG A 87 -22.59 -13.22 -9.00
N ARG A 88 -21.76 -14.27 -8.93
CA ARG A 88 -22.07 -15.52 -8.20
C ARG A 88 -21.53 -15.54 -6.78
N GLY A 89 -20.81 -14.49 -6.37
CA GLY A 89 -20.23 -14.37 -5.04
C GLY A 89 -21.20 -13.80 -4.02
N VAL A 90 -20.83 -13.88 -2.75
CA VAL A 90 -21.64 -13.41 -1.61
C VAL A 90 -21.95 -11.91 -1.68
N LEU A 91 -21.06 -11.12 -2.29
CA LEU A 91 -21.19 -9.68 -2.47
C LEU A 91 -21.56 -9.30 -3.92
N GLY A 92 -22.04 -10.26 -4.71
CA GLY A 92 -22.33 -10.07 -6.14
C GLY A 92 -23.40 -9.04 -6.45
N GLU A 93 -24.37 -8.86 -5.55
CA GLU A 93 -25.43 -7.85 -5.69
C GLU A 93 -24.92 -6.41 -5.64
N LEU A 94 -23.70 -6.18 -5.12
CA LEU A 94 -23.11 -4.85 -5.01
C LEU A 94 -22.41 -4.38 -6.30
N ASP A 95 -22.33 -5.21 -7.33
CA ASP A 95 -21.69 -4.93 -8.64
C ASP A 95 -20.30 -4.25 -8.52
N LEU A 96 -19.48 -4.72 -7.58
CA LEU A 96 -18.17 -4.13 -7.27
C LEU A 96 -17.06 -4.54 -8.24
N LEU A 97 -17.27 -5.60 -9.01
CA LEU A 97 -16.28 -6.07 -9.98
C LEU A 97 -16.09 -5.05 -11.10
N PHE A 98 -14.84 -4.86 -11.52
CA PHE A 98 -14.42 -3.87 -12.52
C PHE A 98 -14.69 -2.41 -12.12
N THR A 99 -14.76 -2.14 -10.83
CA THR A 99 -14.85 -0.80 -10.26
C THR A 99 -13.59 -0.45 -9.46
N PRO A 100 -13.31 0.84 -9.21
CA PRO A 100 -12.23 1.25 -8.31
C PRO A 100 -12.38 0.66 -6.90
N ILE A 101 -13.62 0.48 -6.43
CA ILE A 101 -13.90 -0.09 -5.10
C ILE A 101 -13.46 -1.54 -5.03
N GLY A 102 -13.69 -2.34 -6.08
CA GLY A 102 -13.21 -3.72 -6.15
C GLY A 102 -11.68 -3.80 -6.03
N ILE A 103 -10.95 -2.92 -6.74
CA ILE A 103 -9.48 -2.84 -6.63
C ILE A 103 -9.08 -2.46 -5.19
N ILE A 104 -9.71 -1.44 -4.61
CA ILE A 104 -9.43 -0.98 -3.24
C ILE A 104 -9.60 -2.13 -2.25
N MET A 105 -10.68 -2.90 -2.33
CA MET A 105 -10.90 -4.06 -1.46
C MET A 105 -9.75 -5.07 -1.54
N GLY A 106 -9.34 -5.44 -2.75
CA GLY A 106 -8.23 -6.37 -2.94
C GLY A 106 -6.90 -5.83 -2.43
N GLN A 107 -6.61 -4.55 -2.69
CA GLN A 107 -5.40 -3.88 -2.20
C GLN A 107 -5.38 -3.75 -0.66
N VAL A 108 -6.51 -3.44 -0.04
CA VAL A 108 -6.64 -3.39 1.43
C VAL A 108 -6.31 -4.74 2.05
N ILE A 109 -6.88 -5.82 1.53
CA ILE A 109 -6.58 -7.18 2.01
C ILE A 109 -5.10 -7.53 1.85
N LEU A 110 -4.50 -7.12 0.72
CA LEU A 110 -3.08 -7.33 0.43
C LEU A 110 -2.16 -6.66 1.45
N ILE A 111 -2.42 -5.41 1.83
CA ILE A 111 -1.46 -4.62 2.61
C ILE A 111 -1.75 -4.62 4.12
N ILE A 112 -2.92 -5.03 4.59
CA ILE A 112 -3.19 -5.17 6.04
C ILE A 112 -2.11 -6.02 6.75
N PRO A 113 -1.75 -7.23 6.31
CA PRO A 113 -0.72 -8.00 6.98
C PRO A 113 0.64 -7.31 6.96
N LEU A 114 1.01 -6.63 5.87
CA LEU A 114 2.27 -5.92 5.73
C LEU A 114 2.37 -4.76 6.74
N ILE A 115 1.40 -3.85 6.72
CA ILE A 115 1.38 -2.69 7.64
C ILE A 115 1.32 -3.18 9.09
N THR A 116 0.50 -4.19 9.39
CA THR A 116 0.39 -4.78 10.73
C THR A 116 1.72 -5.36 11.21
N ALA A 117 2.41 -6.13 10.37
CA ALA A 117 3.70 -6.73 10.72
C ALA A 117 4.78 -5.68 10.97
N LEU A 118 4.85 -4.66 10.13
CA LEU A 118 5.83 -3.56 10.27
C LEU A 118 5.58 -2.76 11.55
N ILE A 119 4.35 -2.34 11.82
CA ILE A 119 4.01 -1.60 13.05
C ILE A 119 4.24 -2.45 14.28
N ARG A 120 3.85 -3.73 14.26
CA ARG A 120 4.13 -4.67 15.33
C ARG A 120 5.62 -4.73 15.67
N ASN A 121 6.49 -4.82 14.65
CA ASN A 121 7.94 -4.86 14.84
C ASN A 121 8.46 -3.56 15.47
N VAL A 122 7.93 -2.41 15.04
CA VAL A 122 8.24 -1.10 15.66
C VAL A 122 7.88 -1.11 17.15
N ILE A 123 6.70 -1.60 17.52
CA ILE A 123 6.26 -1.64 18.91
C ILE A 123 7.10 -2.62 19.73
N PHE A 124 7.54 -3.74 19.15
CA PHE A 124 8.42 -4.68 19.82
C PHE A 124 9.83 -4.12 20.09
N SER A 125 10.32 -3.25 19.23
CA SER A 125 11.64 -2.59 19.42
C SER A 125 11.61 -1.45 20.43
N MET A 126 10.44 -1.08 20.96
CA MET A 126 10.31 -0.01 21.97
C MET A 126 10.71 -0.52 23.36
N ASP A 127 11.26 0.40 24.19
CA ASP A 127 11.60 0.07 25.57
C ASP A 127 10.34 -0.33 26.37
N GLU A 128 10.37 -1.54 26.92
CA GLU A 128 9.29 -2.10 27.74
C GLU A 128 9.03 -1.29 29.02
N LYS A 129 10.05 -0.56 29.50
CA LYS A 129 9.94 0.30 30.68
C LYS A 129 8.88 1.38 30.50
N LEU A 130 8.80 1.99 29.31
CA LEU A 130 7.80 3.02 29.00
C LEU A 130 6.36 2.54 29.31
N TYR A 131 6.03 1.34 28.84
CA TYR A 131 4.70 0.76 29.03
C TYR A 131 4.46 0.33 30.49
N LYS A 132 5.50 -0.21 31.17
CA LYS A 132 5.43 -0.59 32.59
C LYS A 132 5.24 0.63 33.47
N THR A 133 5.99 1.71 33.25
CA THR A 133 5.86 2.99 33.98
C THR A 133 4.46 3.57 33.83
N ALA A 134 3.92 3.65 32.59
CA ALA A 134 2.56 4.11 32.39
C ALA A 134 1.53 3.27 33.16
N THR A 135 1.75 1.94 33.22
CA THR A 135 0.87 1.03 33.97
C THR A 135 0.96 1.26 35.48
N SER A 136 2.16 1.46 36.03
CA SER A 136 2.38 1.75 37.47
C SER A 136 1.81 3.11 37.89
N MET A 137 1.75 4.07 36.95
CA MET A 137 1.09 5.36 37.14
C MET A 137 -0.43 5.33 37.01
N GLY A 138 -1.04 4.15 36.85
CA GLY A 138 -2.49 3.99 36.73
C GLY A 138 -3.09 4.39 35.38
N ALA A 139 -2.27 4.50 34.31
CA ALA A 139 -2.78 4.87 32.99
C ALA A 139 -3.85 3.89 32.48
N SER A 140 -4.97 4.43 32.00
CA SER A 140 -6.06 3.68 31.39
C SER A 140 -5.63 2.98 30.08
N ARG A 141 -6.43 2.06 29.59
CA ARG A 141 -6.16 1.38 28.30
C ARG A 141 -6.04 2.37 27.15
N SER A 142 -6.91 3.37 27.09
CA SER A 142 -6.89 4.42 26.07
C SER A 142 -5.63 5.28 26.14
N GLN A 143 -5.21 5.68 27.35
CA GLN A 143 -3.98 6.44 27.55
C GLN A 143 -2.73 5.65 27.13
N LYS A 144 -2.66 4.36 27.46
CA LYS A 144 -1.56 3.48 27.01
C LYS A 144 -1.57 3.28 25.48
N PHE A 145 -2.72 3.16 24.86
CA PHE A 145 -2.85 3.09 23.39
C PHE A 145 -2.35 4.37 22.72
N LYS A 146 -2.78 5.54 23.20
CA LYS A 146 -2.31 6.85 22.72
C LYS A 146 -0.80 7.02 22.91
N LEU A 147 -0.26 6.62 24.05
CA LEU A 147 1.18 6.65 24.33
C LEU A 147 1.97 5.83 23.31
N LEU A 148 1.51 4.62 23.01
CA LEU A 148 2.16 3.74 22.03
C LEU A 148 2.14 4.35 20.62
N ILE A 149 1.01 4.94 20.19
CA ILE A 149 0.93 5.62 18.89
C ILE A 149 1.89 6.80 18.83
N LEU A 150 1.92 7.63 19.84
CA LEU A 150 2.78 8.81 19.88
C LEU A 150 4.25 8.44 19.84
N GLU A 151 4.67 7.44 20.60
CA GLU A 151 6.05 6.97 20.62
C GLU A 151 6.44 6.24 19.34
N ALA A 152 5.52 5.44 18.75
CA ALA A 152 5.75 4.70 17.53
C ALA A 152 5.49 5.52 16.25
N ARG A 153 5.08 6.79 16.33
CA ARG A 153 4.56 7.58 15.21
C ARG A 153 5.41 7.52 13.93
N TYR A 154 6.72 7.69 14.04
CA TYR A 154 7.62 7.66 12.87
C TYR A 154 7.70 6.27 12.24
N GLY A 155 7.71 5.22 13.06
CA GLY A 155 7.66 3.85 12.57
C GLY A 155 6.30 3.48 11.95
N ILE A 156 5.20 4.02 12.49
CA ILE A 156 3.86 3.87 11.93
C ILE A 156 3.79 4.57 10.56
N ILE A 157 4.27 5.81 10.46
CA ILE A 157 4.34 6.54 9.19
C ILE A 157 5.16 5.74 8.17
N GLY A 158 6.34 5.23 8.54
CA GLY A 158 7.15 4.40 7.65
C GLY A 158 6.43 3.12 7.18
N ALA A 159 5.69 2.46 8.06
CA ALA A 159 4.91 1.27 7.72
C ALA A 159 3.76 1.58 6.74
N VAL A 160 3.06 2.70 6.95
CA VAL A 160 1.98 3.18 6.07
C VAL A 160 2.54 3.52 4.68
N ILE A 161 3.68 4.22 4.63
CA ILE A 161 4.34 4.56 3.36
C ILE A 161 4.83 3.30 2.63
N ALA A 162 5.36 2.32 3.34
CA ALA A 162 5.72 1.03 2.74
C ALA A 162 4.49 0.31 2.15
N GLY A 163 3.35 0.35 2.85
CA GLY A 163 2.08 -0.15 2.34
C GLY A 163 1.63 0.58 1.08
N PHE A 164 1.73 1.91 1.04
CA PHE A 164 1.40 2.72 -0.12
C PHE A 164 2.28 2.38 -1.33
N GLY A 165 3.61 2.30 -1.15
CA GLY A 165 4.53 1.89 -2.22
C GLY A 165 4.20 0.49 -2.76
N ARG A 166 3.78 -0.43 -1.88
CA ARG A 166 3.39 -1.79 -2.28
C ARG A 166 2.17 -1.83 -3.19
N VAL A 167 1.12 -1.03 -2.90
CA VAL A 167 -0.10 -1.01 -3.74
C VAL A 167 0.04 -0.14 -4.97
N LEU A 168 0.88 0.89 -4.94
CA LEU A 168 1.14 1.73 -6.12
C LEU A 168 1.79 0.92 -7.25
N GLY A 169 2.65 -0.04 -6.93
CA GLY A 169 3.27 -0.96 -7.88
C GLY A 169 2.47 -2.24 -8.18
N GLU A 170 1.23 -2.38 -7.67
CA GLU A 170 0.47 -3.62 -7.77
C GLU A 170 -0.20 -3.79 -9.14
N ILE A 171 0.02 -4.95 -9.78
CA ILE A 171 -0.58 -5.31 -11.07
C ILE A 171 -1.66 -6.38 -10.92
N GLY A 172 -1.36 -7.48 -10.22
CA GLY A 172 -2.19 -8.69 -10.20
C GLY A 172 -3.61 -8.44 -9.71
N VAL A 173 -3.74 -7.86 -8.51
CA VAL A 173 -5.03 -7.49 -7.93
C VAL A 173 -5.75 -6.47 -8.82
N SER A 174 -5.03 -5.43 -9.30
CA SER A 174 -5.61 -4.36 -10.11
C SER A 174 -6.13 -4.86 -11.46
N MET A 175 -5.41 -5.79 -12.09
CA MET A 175 -5.86 -6.42 -13.36
C MET A 175 -7.10 -7.29 -13.16
N MET A 176 -7.09 -8.15 -12.13
CA MET A 176 -8.16 -9.10 -11.89
C MET A 176 -9.47 -8.44 -11.47
N LEU A 177 -9.40 -7.47 -10.56
CA LEU A 177 -10.58 -6.83 -9.98
C LEU A 177 -11.03 -5.59 -10.74
N GLY A 178 -10.09 -4.94 -11.44
CA GLY A 178 -10.35 -3.70 -12.18
C GLY A 178 -10.57 -3.88 -13.67
N GLY A 179 -10.04 -4.94 -14.30
CA GLY A 179 -10.18 -5.18 -15.75
C GLY A 179 -9.49 -4.15 -16.65
N ASN A 180 -8.64 -3.27 -16.10
CA ASN A 180 -7.86 -2.26 -16.85
C ASN A 180 -8.70 -1.35 -17.77
N ILE A 181 -9.88 -0.92 -17.30
CA ILE A 181 -10.82 -0.11 -18.08
C ILE A 181 -10.32 1.34 -18.13
N LYS A 182 -10.14 1.87 -19.37
CA LYS A 182 -9.68 3.24 -19.60
C LYS A 182 -10.65 4.24 -18.93
N GLY A 183 -10.09 5.19 -18.18
CA GLY A 183 -10.86 6.24 -17.49
C GLY A 183 -11.54 5.82 -16.19
N VAL A 184 -11.55 4.52 -15.84
CA VAL A 184 -12.25 4.00 -14.66
C VAL A 184 -11.30 3.29 -13.71
N THR A 185 -10.67 2.20 -14.17
CA THR A 185 -9.87 1.30 -13.32
C THR A 185 -8.43 1.13 -13.80
N ARG A 186 -8.06 1.76 -14.93
CA ARG A 186 -6.71 1.66 -15.47
C ARG A 186 -5.71 2.36 -14.56
N THR A 187 -4.83 1.59 -13.93
CA THR A 187 -3.72 2.08 -13.09
C THR A 187 -2.43 2.23 -13.91
N ILE A 188 -1.42 2.88 -13.35
CA ILE A 188 -0.09 3.04 -13.99
C ILE A 188 0.44 1.67 -14.41
N THR A 189 0.47 0.72 -13.51
CA THR A 189 1.06 -0.60 -13.73
C THR A 189 0.28 -1.44 -14.75
N THR A 190 -1.06 -1.40 -14.70
CA THR A 190 -1.90 -2.12 -15.68
C THR A 190 -1.86 -1.47 -17.06
N ALA A 191 -1.74 -0.12 -17.12
CA ALA A 191 -1.54 0.59 -18.38
C ALA A 191 -0.16 0.27 -18.99
N MET A 192 0.92 0.28 -18.21
CA MET A 192 2.25 -0.08 -18.68
C MET A 192 2.25 -1.47 -19.34
N SER A 193 1.68 -2.46 -18.66
CA SER A 193 1.58 -3.84 -19.19
C SER A 193 0.83 -3.89 -20.52
N LEU A 194 -0.33 -3.24 -20.59
CA LEU A 194 -1.15 -3.23 -21.81
C LEU A 194 -0.46 -2.52 -22.98
N GLU A 195 0.11 -1.34 -22.71
CA GLU A 195 0.70 -0.48 -23.75
C GLU A 195 2.01 -1.07 -24.29
N THR A 196 2.77 -1.77 -23.45
CA THR A 196 3.94 -2.56 -23.88
C THR A 196 3.49 -3.68 -24.83
N ASN A 197 2.43 -4.40 -24.50
CA ASN A 197 1.90 -5.47 -25.35
C ASN A 197 1.34 -4.96 -26.69
N LYS A 198 0.88 -3.69 -26.73
CA LYS A 198 0.41 -3.03 -27.97
C LYS A 198 1.55 -2.42 -28.79
N GLY A 199 2.81 -2.49 -28.33
CA GLY A 199 3.93 -1.84 -28.99
C GLY A 199 4.01 -0.32 -28.78
N ARG A 200 3.17 0.29 -27.92
CA ARG A 200 3.21 1.72 -27.56
C ARG A 200 4.24 1.95 -26.46
N PHE A 201 5.49 1.62 -26.76
CA PHE A 201 6.57 1.61 -25.79
C PHE A 201 6.85 2.98 -25.15
N ALA A 202 6.76 4.07 -25.92
CA ALA A 202 6.97 5.43 -25.40
C ALA A 202 5.97 5.81 -24.29
N PHE A 203 4.69 5.42 -24.43
CA PHE A 203 3.67 5.67 -23.42
C PHE A 203 3.92 4.83 -22.15
N ALA A 204 4.25 3.55 -22.31
CA ALA A 204 4.60 2.69 -21.18
C ALA A 204 5.83 3.21 -20.42
N LEU A 205 6.85 3.70 -21.16
CA LEU A 205 8.06 4.27 -20.59
C LEU A 205 7.78 5.57 -19.83
N ALA A 206 6.93 6.45 -20.35
CA ALA A 206 6.48 7.66 -19.66
C ALA A 206 5.86 7.34 -18.30
N LEU A 207 4.94 6.37 -18.26
CA LEU A 207 4.32 5.90 -17.03
C LEU A 207 5.34 5.27 -16.07
N GLY A 208 6.33 4.54 -16.58
CA GLY A 208 7.41 3.96 -15.80
C GLY A 208 8.29 5.01 -15.14
N ILE A 209 8.66 6.07 -15.87
CA ILE A 209 9.44 7.20 -15.33
C ILE A 209 8.64 7.90 -14.22
N ILE A 210 7.35 8.14 -14.43
CA ILE A 210 6.48 8.75 -13.40
C ILE A 210 6.40 7.85 -12.16
N LEU A 211 6.20 6.54 -12.34
CA LEU A 211 6.12 5.61 -11.22
C LEU A 211 7.41 5.57 -10.40
N LEU A 212 8.58 5.54 -11.07
CA LEU A 212 9.89 5.60 -10.43
C LEU A 212 10.09 6.93 -9.69
N SER A 213 9.71 8.06 -10.31
CA SER A 213 9.81 9.39 -9.70
C SER A 213 8.93 9.50 -8.45
N LEU A 214 7.69 8.99 -8.50
CA LEU A 214 6.80 8.91 -7.35
C LEU A 214 7.39 8.04 -6.24
N SER A 215 7.89 6.86 -6.59
CA SER A 215 8.51 5.95 -5.63
C SER A 215 9.75 6.57 -4.98
N PHE A 216 10.59 7.24 -5.76
CA PHE A 216 11.75 7.97 -5.24
C PHE A 216 11.33 9.09 -4.29
N LEU A 217 10.36 9.93 -4.68
CA LEU A 217 9.86 11.02 -3.85
C LEU A 217 9.31 10.52 -2.51
N ILE A 218 8.54 9.44 -2.54
CA ILE A 218 7.96 8.82 -1.35
C ILE A 218 9.06 8.31 -0.40
N ASN A 219 10.06 7.61 -0.94
CA ASN A 219 11.17 7.12 -0.13
C ASN A 219 12.05 8.26 0.40
N PHE A 220 12.28 9.29 -0.40
CA PHE A 220 13.01 10.49 0.00
C PHE A 220 12.33 11.18 1.19
N VAL A 221 11.03 11.46 1.09
CA VAL A 221 10.26 12.05 2.20
C VAL A 221 10.30 11.16 3.44
N THR A 222 10.19 9.84 3.27
CA THR A 222 10.23 8.88 4.39
C THR A 222 11.58 8.91 5.11
N TYR A 223 12.66 8.99 4.36
CA TYR A 223 14.02 9.08 4.93
C TYR A 223 14.15 10.30 5.85
N PHE A 224 13.78 11.49 5.40
CA PHE A 224 13.86 12.70 6.21
C PHE A 224 12.94 12.68 7.43
N LEU A 225 11.73 12.11 7.31
CA LEU A 225 10.83 11.95 8.44
C LEU A 225 11.38 11.00 9.51
N GLN A 226 12.17 9.99 9.12
CA GLN A 226 12.78 9.04 10.04
C GLN A 226 14.07 9.58 10.67
N GLU A 227 14.85 10.36 9.94
CA GLU A 227 16.12 10.92 10.42
C GLU A 227 15.91 11.97 11.54
N GLY A 228 14.84 12.75 11.48
CA GLY A 228 14.44 13.67 12.55
C GLY A 228 14.24 12.99 13.92
N LYS A 229 14.04 11.68 13.97
CA LYS A 229 13.99 10.89 15.21
C LYS A 229 15.37 10.74 15.88
N ASN A 230 16.43 10.61 15.09
CA ASN A 230 17.78 10.39 15.62
C ASN A 230 18.36 11.65 16.28
N TYR A 231 17.99 12.83 15.78
CA TYR A 231 18.39 14.11 16.39
C TYR A 231 17.63 14.42 17.69
N ALA A 232 16.38 14.00 17.84
CA ALA A 232 15.58 14.23 19.03
C ALA A 232 15.90 13.27 20.21
N ARG A 233 16.76 12.26 19.97
CA ARG A 233 17.21 11.28 20.99
C ARG A 233 18.66 11.50 21.46
N ARG A 234 19.35 12.47 20.88
CA ARG A 234 20.66 12.97 21.37
C ARG A 234 20.45 14.21 22.21
#